data_d2e673c7a3c249dc56bdcf30c43bd37c
#
_entry.id   d2e673c7a3c249dc56bdcf30c43bd37c
#
_cell.length_a   1.000
_cell.length_b   1.000
_cell.length_c   1.000
_cell.angle_alpha   90.00
_cell.angle_beta   90.00
_cell.angle_gamma   90.00
#
_symmetry.space_group_name_H-M   'P 1'
#
loop_
_entity.id
_entity.type
_entity.pdbx_description
1 polymer ?
#
loop_
_entity_poly.entity_id
_entity_poly.type
_entity_poly.pdbx_seq_one_letter_code
_entity_poly.pdbx_strand_id
1 'polypeptide(L)'
;FKPETDDIRESISMRLINLLSSQVDHMNVYDPVAMENAKNNLSHITNITFCENSSAALKGADALIIATEWREFWNQDIEVLEEIKDRTIFDGRNVLDKKLLEENNFLYFGVGR
;
A
#
# COMPACT_ATOMS: atom_id res chain seq x y z
N PHE A 1 -1.27 17.30 -0.80
CA PHE A 1 -2.64 16.83 -0.97
C PHE A 1 -3.26 16.57 0.39
N LYS A 2 -4.57 16.69 0.49
CA LYS A 2 -5.27 16.47 1.74
C LYS A 2 -5.61 14.99 1.89
N PRO A 3 -5.50 14.43 3.11
CA PRO A 3 -5.96 13.07 3.37
C PRO A 3 -7.47 12.96 3.12
N GLU A 4 -7.92 11.75 2.89
CA GLU A 4 -9.35 11.45 2.76
C GLU A 4 -10.02 12.09 1.56
N THR A 5 -9.24 12.36 0.49
CA THR A 5 -9.76 12.77 -0.80
C THR A 5 -9.33 11.78 -1.86
N ASP A 6 -10.01 11.77 -2.99
CA ASP A 6 -9.75 10.81 -4.06
C ASP A 6 -9.34 11.49 -5.38
N ASP A 7 -8.69 12.64 -5.28
CA ASP A 7 -8.32 13.45 -6.44
C ASP A 7 -6.95 13.06 -7.03
N ILE A 8 -5.96 13.95 -6.93
CA ILE A 8 -4.63 13.74 -7.53
C ILE A 8 -3.88 12.55 -6.95
N ARG A 9 -4.08 12.26 -5.66
CA ARG A 9 -3.41 11.10 -5.03
C ARG A 9 -3.88 9.80 -5.66
N GLU A 10 -5.17 9.72 -5.97
CA GLU A 10 -5.72 8.57 -6.66
C GLU A 10 -5.06 8.41 -8.02
N SER A 11 -4.87 9.50 -8.77
CA SER A 11 -4.20 9.46 -10.06
C SER A 11 -2.76 8.95 -9.96
N ILE A 12 -2.04 9.35 -8.92
CA ILE A 12 -0.66 8.90 -8.69
C ILE A 12 -0.65 7.41 -8.36
N SER A 13 -1.58 6.98 -7.50
CA SER A 13 -1.70 5.56 -7.13
C SER A 13 -2.06 4.70 -8.33
N MET A 14 -2.96 5.16 -9.18
CA MET A 14 -3.33 4.45 -10.40
C MET A 14 -2.14 4.28 -11.34
N ARG A 15 -1.35 5.33 -11.49
CA ARG A 15 -0.15 5.28 -12.32
C ARG A 15 0.86 4.27 -11.78
N LEU A 16 1.06 4.27 -10.46
CA LEU A 16 1.96 3.33 -9.81
C LEU A 16 1.52 1.88 -10.04
N ILE A 17 0.24 1.60 -9.87
CA ILE A 17 -0.31 0.27 -10.07
C ILE A 17 -0.13 -0.18 -11.53
N ASN A 18 -0.39 0.70 -12.48
CA ASN A 18 -0.18 0.38 -13.89
C ASN A 18 1.28 0.06 -14.19
N LEU A 19 2.22 0.81 -13.61
CA LEU A 19 3.64 0.56 -13.80
C LEU A 19 4.07 -0.76 -13.19
N LEU A 20 3.54 -1.11 -12.02
CA LEU A 20 3.91 -2.32 -11.30
C LEU A 20 3.27 -3.57 -11.88
N SER A 21 2.15 -3.46 -12.59
CA SER A 21 1.38 -4.61 -13.06
C SER A 21 2.21 -5.57 -13.93
N SER A 22 3.18 -5.06 -14.66
CA SER A 22 4.07 -5.87 -15.50
C SER A 22 5.34 -6.31 -14.78
N GLN A 23 5.56 -5.85 -13.55
CA GLN A 23 6.79 -6.10 -12.79
C GLN A 23 6.59 -7.10 -11.66
N VAL A 24 5.35 -7.38 -11.27
CA VAL A 24 5.03 -8.27 -10.16
C VAL A 24 4.05 -9.33 -10.60
N ASP A 25 4.05 -10.46 -9.88
CA ASP A 25 3.12 -11.56 -10.19
C ASP A 25 1.69 -11.21 -9.83
N HIS A 26 1.48 -10.56 -8.70
CA HIS A 26 0.15 -10.21 -8.23
C HIS A 26 0.19 -9.02 -7.28
N MET A 27 -0.88 -8.22 -7.29
CA MET A 27 -1.03 -7.08 -6.39
C MET A 27 -2.33 -7.19 -5.61
N ASN A 28 -2.26 -6.96 -4.30
CA ASN A 28 -3.44 -6.76 -3.45
C ASN A 28 -3.57 -5.27 -3.20
N VAL A 29 -4.74 -4.71 -3.48
CA VAL A 29 -4.96 -3.27 -3.41
C VAL A 29 -6.09 -2.96 -2.44
N TYR A 30 -5.88 -1.96 -1.59
CA TYR A 30 -6.90 -1.47 -0.68
C TYR A 30 -6.81 0.05 -0.55
N ASP A 31 -7.98 0.70 -0.59
CA ASP A 31 -8.13 2.12 -0.27
C ASP A 31 -9.49 2.32 0.38
N PRO A 32 -9.59 3.00 1.53
CA PRO A 32 -10.85 3.12 2.25
C PRO A 32 -11.94 3.90 1.50
N VAL A 33 -11.59 4.69 0.50
CA VAL A 33 -12.55 5.57 -0.21
C VAL A 33 -12.59 5.30 -1.71
N ALA A 34 -11.44 5.08 -2.34
CA ALA A 34 -11.33 5.10 -3.80
C ALA A 34 -11.54 3.76 -4.50
N MET A 35 -12.07 2.73 -3.79
CA MET A 35 -12.16 1.38 -4.37
C MET A 35 -13.03 1.29 -5.62
N GLU A 36 -14.17 1.97 -5.65
CA GLU A 36 -15.04 1.93 -6.82
C GLU A 36 -14.36 2.51 -8.06
N ASN A 37 -13.72 3.67 -7.90
CA ASN A 37 -12.98 4.29 -8.98
C ASN A 37 -11.79 3.42 -9.39
N ALA A 38 -11.11 2.81 -8.42
CA ALA A 38 -9.98 1.93 -8.70
C ALA A 38 -10.42 0.74 -9.54
N LYS A 39 -11.50 0.08 -9.16
CA LYS A 39 -12.02 -1.06 -9.91
C LYS A 39 -12.36 -0.68 -11.34
N ASN A 40 -12.99 0.48 -11.53
CA ASN A 40 -13.38 0.95 -12.85
C ASN A 40 -12.17 1.30 -13.72
N ASN A 41 -11.18 1.98 -13.15
CA ASN A 41 -10.03 2.46 -13.90
C ASN A 41 -8.94 1.41 -14.12
N LEU A 42 -8.94 0.34 -13.33
CA LEU A 42 -7.93 -0.71 -13.39
C LEU A 42 -8.50 -2.05 -13.89
N SER A 43 -9.67 -2.03 -14.49
CA SER A 43 -10.34 -3.24 -14.99
C SER A 43 -9.53 -3.98 -16.05
N HIS A 44 -8.61 -3.30 -16.72
CA HIS A 44 -7.74 -3.90 -17.74
C HIS A 44 -6.60 -4.74 -17.15
N ILE A 45 -6.35 -4.61 -15.83
CA ILE A 45 -5.27 -5.34 -15.17
C ILE A 45 -5.82 -6.65 -14.62
N THR A 46 -5.17 -7.75 -14.94
CA THR A 46 -5.66 -9.10 -14.58
C THR A 46 -5.01 -9.66 -13.32
N ASN A 47 -3.83 -9.17 -12.93
CA ASN A 47 -3.09 -9.66 -11.77
C ASN A 47 -3.30 -8.78 -10.53
N ILE A 48 -4.55 -8.43 -10.26
CA ILE A 48 -4.89 -7.52 -9.16
C ILE A 48 -6.10 -8.06 -8.39
N THR A 49 -6.06 -7.92 -7.07
CA THR A 49 -7.18 -8.23 -6.19
C THR A 49 -7.51 -6.98 -5.38
N PHE A 50 -8.77 -6.57 -5.41
CA PHE A 50 -9.25 -5.44 -4.61
C PHE A 50 -9.76 -5.99 -3.29
N CYS A 51 -9.09 -5.59 -2.20
CA CYS A 51 -9.35 -6.12 -0.87
C CYS A 51 -10.31 -5.25 -0.07
N GLU A 52 -11.05 -5.85 0.85
CA GLU A 52 -12.05 -5.14 1.65
C GLU A 52 -11.45 -4.38 2.82
N ASN A 53 -10.24 -4.73 3.23
CA ASN A 53 -9.56 -4.07 4.33
C ASN A 53 -8.05 -4.23 4.18
N SER A 54 -7.30 -3.47 4.98
CA SER A 54 -5.85 -3.48 4.91
C SER A 54 -5.24 -4.82 5.32
N SER A 55 -5.82 -5.51 6.29
CA SER A 55 -5.32 -6.82 6.72
C SER A 55 -5.41 -7.84 5.59
N ALA A 56 -6.50 -7.83 4.84
CA ALA A 56 -6.66 -8.72 3.69
C ALA A 56 -5.61 -8.42 2.61
N ALA A 57 -5.29 -7.15 2.42
CA ALA A 57 -4.29 -6.76 1.44
C ALA A 57 -2.89 -7.24 1.82
N LEU A 58 -2.56 -7.24 3.10
CA LEU A 58 -1.24 -7.65 3.60
C LEU A 58 -1.03 -9.16 3.59
N LYS A 59 -2.11 -9.91 3.69
CA LYS A 59 -2.02 -11.36 3.81
C LYS A 59 -1.37 -11.99 2.59
N GLY A 60 -0.26 -12.67 2.81
CA GLY A 60 0.47 -13.33 1.74
C GLY A 60 1.31 -12.40 0.88
N ALA A 61 1.36 -11.12 1.20
CA ALA A 61 2.15 -10.16 0.43
C ALA A 61 3.64 -10.33 0.72
N ASP A 62 4.46 -10.08 -0.30
CA ASP A 62 5.92 -10.08 -0.13
C ASP A 62 6.42 -8.74 0.39
N ALA A 63 5.78 -7.65 -0.02
CA ALA A 63 6.14 -6.29 0.39
C ALA A 63 4.90 -5.43 0.49
N LEU A 64 5.01 -4.32 1.20
CA LEU A 64 3.94 -3.33 1.35
C LEU A 64 4.34 -2.01 0.71
N ILE A 65 3.42 -1.41 -0.02
CA ILE A 65 3.59 -0.06 -0.55
C ILE A 65 2.46 0.81 -0.02
N ILE A 66 2.81 1.91 0.63
CA ILE A 66 1.84 2.89 1.12
C ILE A 66 1.89 4.09 0.18
N ALA A 67 0.80 4.32 -0.54
CA ALA A 67 0.71 5.40 -1.53
C ALA A 67 -0.20 6.53 -1.10
N THR A 68 -1.01 6.33 -0.05
CA THR A 68 -1.91 7.36 0.48
C THR A 68 -1.75 7.44 1.99
N GLU A 69 -2.16 8.57 2.59
CA GLU A 69 -1.94 8.81 4.02
C GLU A 69 -3.23 8.78 4.83
N TRP A 70 -4.04 7.74 4.63
CA TRP A 70 -5.25 7.55 5.42
C TRP A 70 -4.89 7.24 6.87
N ARG A 71 -5.68 7.77 7.81
CA ARG A 71 -5.41 7.61 9.25
C ARG A 71 -5.31 6.17 9.69
N GLU A 72 -6.08 5.28 9.11
CA GLU A 72 -6.04 3.87 9.47
C GLU A 72 -4.69 3.22 9.17
N PHE A 73 -3.81 3.87 8.38
CA PHE A 73 -2.48 3.36 8.08
C PHE A 73 -1.42 3.82 9.08
N TRP A 74 -1.74 4.81 9.92
CA TRP A 74 -0.74 5.45 10.77
C TRP A 74 -0.23 4.57 11.91
N ASN A 75 -1.06 3.69 12.43
CA ASN A 75 -0.73 2.86 13.60
C ASN A 75 -0.92 1.38 13.28
N GLN A 76 -0.15 0.88 12.32
CA GLN A 76 -0.18 -0.54 12.00
C GLN A 76 0.54 -1.33 13.10
N ASP A 77 -0.10 -2.37 13.61
CA ASP A 77 0.53 -3.27 14.56
C ASP A 77 1.66 -4.04 13.90
N ILE A 78 2.77 -4.17 14.59
CA ILE A 78 3.89 -4.96 14.10
C ILE A 78 3.46 -6.39 13.77
N GLU A 79 2.57 -6.97 14.58
CA GLU A 79 2.07 -8.33 14.35
C GLU A 79 1.38 -8.47 12.98
N VAL A 80 0.62 -7.45 12.58
CA VAL A 80 -0.04 -7.44 11.26
C VAL A 80 1.00 -7.30 10.16
N LEU A 81 1.97 -6.44 10.34
CA LEU A 81 3.03 -6.21 9.36
C LEU A 81 3.96 -7.43 9.21
N GLU A 82 4.07 -8.25 10.23
CA GLU A 82 4.87 -9.48 10.16
C GLU A 82 4.32 -10.51 9.18
N GLU A 83 3.11 -10.34 8.70
CA GLU A 83 2.55 -11.18 7.64
C GLU A 83 3.23 -10.92 6.29
N ILE A 84 3.97 -9.82 6.16
CA ILE A 84 4.71 -9.50 4.94
C ILE A 84 5.95 -10.41 4.89
N LYS A 85 6.03 -11.24 3.85
CA LYS A 85 7.06 -12.29 3.76
C LYS A 85 8.48 -11.74 3.75
N ASP A 86 8.74 -10.70 2.98
CA ASP A 86 10.08 -10.15 2.83
C ASP A 86 10.37 -9.01 3.80
N ARG A 87 9.44 -8.66 4.66
CA ARG A 87 9.58 -7.57 5.64
C ARG A 87 10.06 -6.26 5.01
N THR A 88 9.58 -5.98 3.80
CA THR A 88 9.97 -4.78 3.05
C THR A 88 8.78 -3.84 2.92
N ILE A 89 8.98 -2.57 3.30
CA ILE A 89 7.94 -1.56 3.27
C ILE A 89 8.43 -0.33 2.54
N PHE A 90 7.68 0.10 1.52
CA PHE A 90 7.90 1.35 0.82
C PHE A 90 6.80 2.32 1.24
N ASP A 91 7.16 3.29 2.07
CA ASP A 91 6.21 4.25 2.63
C ASP A 91 6.32 5.58 1.91
N GLY A 92 5.53 5.75 0.87
CA GLY A 92 5.56 6.94 0.05
C GLY A 92 5.00 8.19 0.72
N ARG A 93 4.39 8.04 1.90
CA ARG A 93 3.78 9.15 2.62
C ARG A 93 4.38 9.39 4.00
N ASN A 94 5.36 8.58 4.39
CA ASN A 94 6.05 8.69 5.68
C ASN A 94 5.09 8.62 6.87
N VAL A 95 4.14 7.70 6.84
CA VAL A 95 3.13 7.56 7.89
C VAL A 95 3.55 6.59 8.98
N LEU A 96 4.52 5.72 8.73
CA LEU A 96 4.95 4.71 9.69
C LEU A 96 6.20 5.13 10.45
N ASP A 97 6.42 4.50 11.60
CA ASP A 97 7.58 4.77 12.45
C ASP A 97 8.78 3.97 11.96
N LYS A 98 9.70 4.65 11.28
CA LYS A 98 10.90 4.04 10.71
C LYS A 98 11.74 3.31 11.77
N LYS A 99 11.97 3.94 12.90
CA LYS A 99 12.82 3.38 13.96
C LYS A 99 12.22 2.08 14.51
N LEU A 100 10.92 2.09 14.77
CA LEU A 100 10.23 0.92 15.28
C LEU A 100 10.31 -0.24 14.29
N LEU A 101 10.12 0.04 13.02
CA LEU A 101 10.19 -0.99 11.99
C LEU A 101 11.58 -1.56 11.84
N GLU A 102 12.60 -0.73 11.85
CA GLU A 102 13.98 -1.19 11.76
C GLU A 102 14.39 -2.02 12.97
N GLU A 103 13.89 -1.66 14.15
CA GLU A 103 14.14 -2.44 15.38
C GLU A 103 13.50 -3.84 15.31
N ASN A 104 12.47 -4.01 14.48
CA ASN A 104 11.79 -5.29 14.28
C ASN A 104 12.21 -5.99 13.00
N ASN A 105 13.36 -5.62 12.46
CA ASN A 105 13.98 -6.26 11.29
C ASN A 105 13.22 -6.05 9.98
N PHE A 106 12.51 -4.94 9.85
CA PHE A 106 11.92 -4.54 8.58
C PHE A 106 12.89 -3.69 7.78
N LEU A 107 12.86 -3.87 6.46
CA LEU A 107 13.51 -2.95 5.54
C LEU A 107 12.49 -1.85 5.23
N TYR A 108 12.79 -0.64 5.64
CA TYR A 108 11.87 0.48 5.49
C TYR A 108 12.46 1.55 4.57
N PHE A 109 11.70 1.91 3.55
CA PHE A 109 12.07 2.97 2.61
C PHE A 109 10.98 4.04 2.63
N GLY A 110 11.31 5.21 3.16
CA GLY A 110 10.41 6.35 3.16
C GLY A 110 10.92 7.44 2.23
N VAL A 111 10.07 8.41 1.94
CA VAL A 111 10.46 9.55 1.12
C VAL A 111 11.38 10.47 1.92
N GLY A 112 12.63 10.63 1.46
CA GLY A 112 13.60 11.47 2.15
C GLY A 112 14.14 10.90 3.45
N ARG A 113 13.98 9.61 3.67
CA ARG A 113 14.46 8.97 4.91
C ARG A 113 15.54 7.94 4.66
#